data_f5cfeb83e21bb0bbc8ab9a5b23154762
#
_entry.id   f5cfeb83e21bb0bbc8ab9a5b23154762
#
_cell.length_a   1.000
_cell.length_b   1.000
_cell.length_c   1.000
_cell.angle_alpha   90.00
_cell.angle_beta   90.00
_cell.angle_gamma   90.00
#
_symmetry.space_group_name_H-M   'P 1'
#
loop_
_entity.id
_entity.type
_entity.pdbx_description
1 polymer ?
#
loop_
_entity_poly.entity_id
_entity_poly.type
_entity_poly.pdbx_seq_one_letter_code
_entity_poly.pdbx_strand_id
1 'polypeptide(L)'
;DVTDDMRVSTEEIFGPIIPVQPFTALEEAIEKANNTVYGLSAYFYGHRAPEIARAFEGFEAGEIFVNGAPGTEQTPHAGVKQSGMGVDKSPWSLDEFYDFKYLGLKP
;
A
#
# COMPACT_ATOMS: atom_id res chain seq x y z
N ASP A 1 13.00 -18.49 -12.58
CA ASP A 1 11.58 -18.32 -12.86
C ASP A 1 10.82 -18.51 -11.54
N VAL A 2 10.11 -17.48 -11.09
CA VAL A 2 9.30 -17.50 -9.87
C VAL A 2 7.85 -17.74 -10.28
N THR A 3 7.17 -18.67 -9.59
CA THR A 3 5.74 -18.95 -9.78
C THR A 3 4.95 -18.54 -8.55
N ASP A 4 3.64 -18.39 -8.69
CA ASP A 4 2.78 -17.85 -7.62
C ASP A 4 2.65 -18.79 -6.41
N ASP A 5 2.89 -20.09 -6.59
CA ASP A 5 2.85 -21.13 -5.56
C ASP A 5 4.15 -21.24 -4.74
N MET A 6 5.19 -20.55 -5.15
CA MET A 6 6.45 -20.57 -4.41
C MET A 6 6.36 -19.74 -3.13
N ARG A 7 6.97 -20.23 -2.05
CA ARG A 7 7.03 -19.52 -0.76
C ARG A 7 7.58 -18.09 -0.88
N VAL A 8 8.52 -17.87 -1.77
CA VAL A 8 9.10 -16.54 -2.05
C VAL A 8 8.09 -15.54 -2.61
N SER A 9 6.99 -16.01 -3.20
CA SER A 9 5.91 -15.16 -3.70
C SER A 9 4.83 -14.88 -2.66
N THR A 10 4.73 -15.72 -1.62
CA THR A 10 3.62 -15.68 -0.65
C THR A 10 4.06 -15.29 0.75
N GLU A 11 5.34 -15.43 1.08
CA GLU A 11 5.89 -15.12 2.40
C GLU A 11 6.80 -13.89 2.34
N GLU A 12 6.77 -13.08 3.39
CA GLU A 12 7.73 -12.00 3.56
C GLU A 12 9.10 -12.59 3.92
N ILE A 13 10.08 -12.46 3.02
CA ILE A 13 11.41 -13.05 3.21
C ILE A 13 12.26 -12.22 4.19
N PHE A 14 12.07 -10.92 4.24
CA PHE A 14 12.81 -9.97 5.06
C PHE A 14 14.34 -10.10 4.90
N GLY A 15 14.81 -10.19 3.65
CA GLY A 15 16.22 -10.42 3.29
C GLY A 15 16.55 -9.94 1.87
N PRO A 16 17.79 -10.14 1.39
CA PRO A 16 18.26 -9.63 0.11
C PRO A 16 17.77 -10.49 -1.08
N ILE A 17 16.51 -10.85 -1.10
CA ILE A 17 15.87 -11.64 -2.16
C ILE A 17 14.71 -10.84 -2.72
N ILE A 18 14.70 -10.63 -4.03
CA ILE A 18 13.65 -9.95 -4.75
C ILE A 18 13.05 -10.93 -5.77
N PRO A 19 11.85 -11.45 -5.57
CA PRO A 19 11.16 -12.26 -6.57
C PRO A 19 10.76 -11.38 -7.76
N VAL A 20 11.01 -11.86 -8.96
CA VAL A 20 10.66 -11.17 -10.21
C VAL A 20 9.80 -12.09 -11.05
N GLN A 21 8.67 -11.58 -11.47
CA GLN A 21 7.72 -12.27 -12.33
C GLN A 21 7.39 -11.42 -13.55
N PRO A 22 7.29 -12.01 -14.75
CA PRO A 22 6.81 -11.29 -15.93
C PRO A 22 5.29 -11.11 -15.88
N PHE A 23 4.81 -10.11 -16.61
CA PHE A 23 3.40 -9.90 -16.89
C PHE A 23 3.24 -9.41 -18.33
N THR A 24 2.05 -9.54 -18.89
CA THR A 24 1.71 -9.13 -20.27
C THR A 24 0.75 -7.95 -20.31
N ALA A 25 -0.04 -7.77 -19.26
CA ALA A 25 -1.02 -6.69 -19.15
C ALA A 25 -0.95 -6.06 -17.76
N LEU A 26 -1.35 -4.79 -17.64
CA LEU A 26 -1.34 -4.06 -16.37
C LEU A 26 -2.27 -4.72 -15.34
N GLU A 27 -3.42 -5.22 -15.77
CA GLU A 27 -4.38 -5.92 -14.90
C GLU A 27 -3.77 -7.16 -14.27
N GLU A 28 -3.01 -7.93 -15.03
CA GLU A 28 -2.27 -9.10 -14.52
C GLU A 28 -1.24 -8.68 -13.48
N ALA A 29 -0.51 -7.57 -13.72
CA ALA A 29 0.46 -7.05 -12.77
C ALA A 29 -0.21 -6.59 -11.46
N ILE A 30 -1.36 -5.94 -11.54
CA ILE A 30 -2.14 -5.51 -10.37
C ILE A 30 -2.65 -6.73 -9.59
N GLU A 31 -3.19 -7.73 -10.27
CA GLU A 31 -3.66 -8.97 -9.65
C GLU A 31 -2.53 -9.68 -8.90
N LYS A 32 -1.37 -9.85 -9.54
CA LYS A 32 -0.18 -10.46 -8.91
C LYS A 32 0.31 -9.65 -7.72
N ALA A 33 0.36 -8.32 -7.83
CA ALA A 33 0.77 -7.44 -6.74
C ALA A 33 -0.19 -7.51 -5.54
N ASN A 34 -1.47 -7.71 -5.78
CA ASN A 34 -2.49 -7.84 -4.73
C ASN A 34 -2.59 -9.25 -4.14
N ASN A 35 -2.01 -10.26 -4.77
CA ASN A 35 -2.01 -11.65 -4.30
C ASN A 35 -1.05 -11.86 -3.13
N THR A 36 -1.27 -11.09 -2.06
CA THR A 36 -0.53 -11.13 -0.81
C THR A 36 -1.44 -10.75 0.35
N VAL A 37 -1.10 -11.19 1.54
CA VAL A 37 -1.78 -10.77 2.78
C VAL A 37 -1.35 -9.38 3.27
N TYR A 38 -0.34 -8.80 2.65
CA TYR A 38 0.21 -7.49 3.00
C TYR A 38 -0.27 -6.39 2.06
N GLY A 39 -0.16 -5.14 2.49
CA GLY A 39 -0.55 -3.97 1.71
C GLY A 39 -0.05 -2.67 2.35
N LEU A 40 1.25 -2.53 2.57
CA LEU A 40 1.82 -1.27 3.06
C LEU A 40 2.11 -0.33 1.91
N SER A 41 3.07 -0.64 1.07
CA SER A 41 3.50 0.22 -0.03
C SER A 41 3.56 -0.53 -1.35
N ALA A 42 3.06 0.09 -2.41
CA ALA A 42 3.20 -0.37 -3.78
C ALA A 42 3.94 0.67 -4.63
N TYR A 43 4.70 0.19 -5.60
CA TYR A 43 5.50 1.04 -6.47
C TYR A 43 5.16 0.79 -7.93
N PHE A 44 4.79 1.85 -8.64
CA PHE A 44 4.50 1.81 -10.06
C PHE A 44 5.54 2.64 -10.83
N TYR A 45 6.13 2.06 -11.85
CA TYR A 45 7.07 2.75 -12.74
C TYR A 45 6.48 2.84 -14.14
N GLY A 46 6.13 4.05 -14.58
CA GLY A 46 5.52 4.32 -15.87
C GLY A 46 5.19 5.79 -16.05
N HIS A 47 4.83 6.18 -17.29
CA HIS A 47 4.60 7.58 -17.62
C HIS A 47 3.22 7.86 -18.25
N ARG A 48 2.43 6.80 -18.49
CA ARG A 48 1.10 6.96 -19.11
C ARG A 48 0.05 7.23 -18.02
N ALA A 49 -0.56 8.40 -18.07
CA ALA A 49 -1.53 8.83 -17.08
C ALA A 49 -2.70 7.82 -16.84
N PRO A 50 -3.30 7.19 -17.88
CA PRO A 50 -4.33 6.19 -17.65
C PRO A 50 -3.84 4.95 -16.89
N GLU A 51 -2.61 4.53 -17.13
CA GLU A 51 -2.00 3.39 -16.42
C GLU A 51 -1.67 3.73 -14.97
N ILE A 52 -1.19 4.96 -14.72
CA ILE A 52 -0.96 5.46 -13.37
C ILE A 52 -2.27 5.50 -12.58
N ALA A 53 -3.33 6.05 -13.17
CA ALA A 53 -4.64 6.09 -12.54
C ALA A 53 -5.17 4.69 -12.25
N ARG A 54 -5.04 3.77 -13.20
CA ARG A 54 -5.47 2.38 -13.05
C ARG A 54 -4.68 1.64 -11.97
N ALA A 55 -3.37 1.86 -11.90
CA ALA A 55 -2.52 1.29 -10.84
C ALA A 55 -2.91 1.84 -9.47
N PHE A 56 -3.15 3.15 -9.36
CA PHE A 56 -3.58 3.79 -8.13
C PHE A 56 -4.92 3.22 -7.61
N GLU A 57 -5.88 3.04 -8.50
CA GLU A 57 -7.20 2.47 -8.15
C GLU A 57 -7.13 0.96 -7.86
N GLY A 58 -6.19 0.26 -8.49
CA GLY A 58 -6.14 -1.20 -8.46
C GLY A 58 -5.26 -1.81 -7.38
N PHE A 59 -4.23 -1.12 -6.91
CA PHE A 59 -3.36 -1.66 -5.86
C PHE A 59 -4.03 -1.61 -4.49
N GLU A 60 -4.00 -2.71 -3.80
CA GLU A 60 -4.49 -2.86 -2.42
C GLU A 60 -3.34 -2.57 -1.43
N ALA A 61 -2.86 -1.33 -1.44
CA ALA A 61 -1.81 -0.85 -0.56
C ALA A 61 -2.19 0.52 0.02
N GLY A 62 -1.72 0.82 1.21
CA GLY A 62 -1.96 2.10 1.87
C GLY A 62 -1.19 3.26 1.24
N GLU A 63 -0.05 2.96 0.63
CA GLU A 63 0.77 3.93 -0.09
C GLU A 63 1.05 3.44 -1.51
N ILE A 64 0.88 4.32 -2.48
CA ILE A 64 1.20 4.02 -3.88
C ILE A 64 2.15 5.09 -4.38
N PHE A 65 3.36 4.66 -4.72
CA PHE A 65 4.41 5.53 -5.21
C PHE A 65 4.59 5.37 -6.72
N VAL A 66 4.70 6.48 -7.41
CA VAL A 66 4.91 6.50 -8.87
C VAL A 66 6.30 7.05 -9.17
N ASN A 67 7.11 6.26 -9.87
CA ASN A 67 8.47 6.61 -10.31
C ASN A 67 9.42 7.03 -9.16
N GLY A 68 9.19 6.54 -7.96
CA GLY A 68 10.01 6.85 -6.79
C GLY A 68 9.24 6.67 -5.49
N ALA A 69 9.79 7.16 -4.39
CA ALA A 69 9.17 7.16 -3.07
C ALA A 69 9.20 8.58 -2.46
N PRO A 70 8.42 9.54 -2.96
CA PRO A 70 8.46 10.95 -2.54
C PRO A 70 7.69 11.19 -1.23
N GLY A 71 7.80 10.30 -0.26
CA GLY A 71 7.13 10.47 1.03
C GLY A 71 7.68 11.64 1.84
N THR A 72 6.82 12.31 2.61
CA THR A 72 7.19 13.34 3.59
C THR A 72 6.55 13.01 4.94
N GLU A 73 6.97 13.71 6.00
CA GLU A 73 6.34 13.56 7.33
C GLU A 73 4.87 14.02 7.37
N GLN A 74 4.41 14.68 6.32
CA GLN A 74 3.04 15.17 6.21
C GLN A 74 2.12 14.18 5.46
N THR A 75 2.71 13.19 4.78
CA THR A 75 1.93 12.15 4.11
C THR A 75 1.62 11.01 5.07
N PRO A 76 0.40 10.46 5.07
CA PRO A 76 0.07 9.34 5.92
C PRO A 76 0.89 8.11 5.54
N HIS A 77 1.39 7.40 6.54
CA HIS A 77 2.01 6.10 6.39
C HIS A 77 1.08 5.08 7.04
N ALA A 78 0.35 4.35 6.22
CA ALA A 78 -0.68 3.44 6.68
C ALA A 78 -0.71 2.18 5.84
N GLY A 79 -0.92 1.04 6.48
CA GLY A 79 -1.10 -0.24 5.82
C GLY A 79 -2.57 -0.61 5.67
N VAL A 80 -2.83 -1.54 4.77
CA VAL A 80 -4.09 -2.29 4.68
C VAL A 80 -3.81 -3.78 4.85
N LYS A 81 -4.84 -4.62 4.91
CA LYS A 81 -4.70 -6.06 5.11
C LYS A 81 -3.89 -6.35 6.41
N GLN A 82 -2.97 -7.32 6.37
CA GLN A 82 -2.14 -7.68 7.53
C GLN A 82 -0.93 -6.76 7.76
N SER A 83 -0.71 -5.76 6.91
CA SER A 83 0.30 -4.73 7.17
C SER A 83 -0.06 -3.82 8.34
N GLY A 84 -1.28 -3.91 8.84
CA GLY A 84 -1.69 -3.30 10.10
C GLY A 84 -2.84 -2.32 9.95
N MET A 85 -3.23 -1.77 11.10
CA MET A 85 -4.22 -0.71 11.23
C MET A 85 -3.54 0.53 11.78
N GLY A 86 -4.18 1.67 11.58
CA GLY A 86 -3.67 2.92 12.08
C GLY A 86 -2.86 3.69 11.04
N VAL A 87 -2.48 4.89 11.41
CA VAL A 87 -1.77 5.83 10.55
C VAL A 87 -0.59 6.41 11.28
N ASP A 88 0.61 6.22 10.75
CA ASP A 88 1.79 6.95 11.17
C ASP A 88 1.95 8.22 10.33
N LYS A 89 2.69 9.18 10.86
CA LYS A 89 2.93 10.47 10.20
C LYS A 89 1.62 11.22 9.94
N SER A 90 1.72 12.39 9.34
CA SER A 90 0.58 13.24 9.01
C SER A 90 -0.28 13.66 10.23
N PRO A 91 -1.17 14.66 10.08
CA PRO A 91 -2.10 15.05 11.15
C PRO A 91 -3.08 13.93 11.56
N TRP A 92 -3.40 13.00 10.67
CA TRP A 92 -4.35 11.90 10.95
C TRP A 92 -3.82 10.90 11.99
N SER A 93 -2.51 10.81 12.18
CA SER A 93 -1.93 9.95 13.23
C SER A 93 -2.33 10.37 14.64
N LEU A 94 -2.73 11.62 14.83
CA LEU A 94 -3.17 12.13 16.12
C LEU A 94 -4.56 11.63 16.51
N ASP A 95 -5.40 11.29 15.54
CA ASP A 95 -6.79 10.85 15.78
C ASP A 95 -6.85 9.56 16.61
N GLU A 96 -5.81 8.74 16.54
CA GLU A 96 -5.71 7.50 17.31
C GLU A 96 -5.43 7.72 18.81
N PHE A 97 -4.98 8.90 19.20
CA PHE A 97 -4.66 9.26 20.57
C PHE A 97 -5.74 10.10 21.26
N TYR A 98 -6.86 10.38 20.58
CA TYR A 98 -7.95 11.20 21.11
C TYR A 98 -9.27 10.46 21.16
N ASP A 99 -9.98 10.65 22.27
CA ASP A 99 -11.37 10.24 22.39
C ASP A 99 -12.30 11.44 22.17
N PHE A 100 -13.35 11.23 21.38
CA PHE A 100 -14.39 12.25 21.21
C PHE A 100 -15.25 12.37 22.47
N LYS A 101 -15.47 13.59 22.94
CA LYS A 101 -16.35 13.89 24.06
C LYS A 101 -17.33 14.99 23.69
N TYR A 102 -18.60 14.72 23.86
CA TYR A 102 -19.67 15.69 23.62
C TYR A 102 -20.23 16.20 24.94
N LEU A 103 -20.40 17.53 25.07
CA LEU A 103 -21.09 18.18 26.16
C LEU A 103 -22.30 18.95 25.62
N GLY A 104 -23.50 18.52 25.96
CA GLY A 104 -24.74 19.24 25.69
C GLY A 104 -25.26 19.94 26.95
N LEU A 105 -25.45 21.27 26.88
CA LEU A 105 -26.04 22.05 27.94
C LEU A 105 -27.41 22.57 27.45
N LYS A 106 -28.44 22.37 28.26
CA LYS A 106 -29.73 23.02 28.07
C LYS A 106 -29.76 24.25 28.97
N PRO A 107 -30.01 25.46 28.43
CA PRO A 107 -30.16 26.69 29.20
C PRO A 107 -31.39 26.65 30.12
#